data_daf2f8c52a5822d448d03bf781c46d2c
#
_entry.id   daf2f8c52a5822d448d03bf781c46d2c
#
_cell.length_a   1.000
_cell.length_b   1.000
_cell.length_c   1.000
_cell.angle_alpha   90.00
_cell.angle_beta   90.00
_cell.angle_gamma   90.00
#
_symmetry.space_group_name_H-M   'P 1'
#
loop_
_entity.id
_entity.type
_entity.pdbx_description
1 polymer ?
#
loop_
_entity_poly.entity_id
_entity_poly.type
_entity_poly.pdbx_seq_one_letter_code
_entity_poly.pdbx_strand_id
1 'polypeptide(L)'
;MKAETRFIRQIQKMASDVEFQSKHIRDGEKDFKRTRKLTFSDVIMYTIGNTRSPLELEAQRFSKYLTADEISGAALCKARQKIKYTAFEELFEQTAASAPKDKRFHGYHLYAVDGMKGELPKTPELSTKYCETEKCKTPVFHAVSTFDILNEMFIRSKFHFGIADERELAGKMIDAVAQDVYYKDEPQIWIFDRGFPSLSSVSYTHLTLPTILR
;
A
#
# COMPACT_ATOMS: atom_id res chain seq x y z
N MET A 1 -6.65 -15.60 18.79
CA MET A 1 -5.48 -15.40 17.89
C MET A 1 -5.33 -13.90 17.71
N LYS A 2 -4.14 -13.35 17.95
CA LYS A 2 -3.91 -11.89 17.78
C LYS A 2 -4.16 -11.50 16.33
N ALA A 3 -4.70 -10.30 16.09
CA ALA A 3 -5.01 -9.78 14.75
C ALA A 3 -3.78 -9.83 13.82
N GLU A 4 -2.62 -9.42 14.33
CA GLU A 4 -1.33 -9.45 13.62
C GLU A 4 -1.00 -10.84 13.05
N THR A 5 -1.21 -11.92 13.85
CA THR A 5 -0.96 -13.29 13.41
C THR A 5 -1.91 -13.71 12.29
N ARG A 6 -3.15 -13.21 12.29
CA ARG A 6 -4.14 -13.49 11.25
C ARG A 6 -3.71 -12.87 9.92
N PHE A 7 -3.30 -11.61 9.91
CA PHE A 7 -2.86 -10.90 8.70
C PHE A 7 -1.59 -11.53 8.10
N ILE A 8 -0.60 -11.85 8.92
CA ILE A 8 0.62 -12.51 8.46
C ILE A 8 0.29 -13.84 7.78
N ARG A 9 -0.56 -14.67 8.38
CA ARG A 9 -0.97 -15.96 7.79
C ARG A 9 -1.75 -15.78 6.48
N GLN A 10 -2.60 -14.75 6.39
CA GLN A 10 -3.32 -14.44 5.16
C GLN A 10 -2.35 -14.06 4.05
N ILE A 11 -1.40 -13.16 4.32
CA ILE A 11 -0.37 -12.75 3.37
C ILE A 11 0.47 -13.96 2.92
N GLN A 12 0.88 -14.81 3.85
CA GLN A 12 1.63 -16.04 3.53
C GLN A 12 0.81 -16.98 2.63
N LYS A 13 -0.47 -17.17 2.94
CA LYS A 13 -1.37 -17.99 2.12
C LYS A 13 -1.49 -17.44 0.70
N MET A 14 -1.73 -16.13 0.55
CA MET A 14 -1.82 -15.48 -0.77
C MET A 14 -0.50 -15.56 -1.53
N ALA A 15 0.62 -15.25 -0.87
CA ALA A 15 1.94 -15.30 -1.49
C ALA A 15 2.37 -16.73 -1.88
N SER A 16 1.73 -17.76 -1.34
CA SER A 16 1.96 -19.16 -1.69
C SER A 16 0.99 -19.68 -2.77
N ASP A 17 -0.02 -18.91 -3.12
CA ASP A 17 -0.99 -19.25 -4.15
C ASP A 17 -0.38 -19.17 -5.55
N VAL A 18 -0.61 -20.19 -6.38
CA VAL A 18 0.00 -20.32 -7.72
C VAL A 18 -0.55 -19.27 -8.69
N GLU A 19 -1.83 -18.96 -8.61
CA GLU A 19 -2.47 -17.97 -9.47
C GLU A 19 -1.95 -16.57 -9.13
N PHE A 20 -1.90 -16.22 -7.84
CA PHE A 20 -1.31 -14.98 -7.35
C PHE A 20 0.14 -14.82 -7.81
N GLN A 21 0.97 -15.87 -7.67
CA GLN A 21 2.35 -15.85 -8.11
C GLN A 21 2.46 -15.60 -9.62
N SER A 22 1.69 -16.32 -10.44
CA SER A 22 1.73 -16.21 -11.89
C SER A 22 1.38 -14.80 -12.38
N LYS A 23 0.44 -14.14 -11.71
CA LYS A 23 0.02 -12.75 -11.98
C LYS A 23 1.12 -11.74 -11.67
N HIS A 24 1.86 -11.96 -10.59
CA HIS A 24 2.78 -10.97 -10.02
C HIS A 24 4.27 -11.25 -10.25
N ILE A 25 4.64 -12.34 -10.87
CA ILE A 25 6.01 -12.58 -11.36
C ILE A 25 6.23 -11.74 -12.62
N ARG A 26 7.42 -11.09 -12.75
CA ARG A 26 7.73 -10.26 -13.92
C ARG A 26 7.92 -11.07 -15.19
N ASP A 27 8.76 -12.08 -15.13
CA ASP A 27 9.04 -12.99 -16.23
C ASP A 27 8.65 -14.40 -15.83
N GLY A 28 7.42 -14.78 -16.21
CA GLY A 28 6.83 -16.06 -15.83
C GLY A 28 7.58 -17.28 -16.43
N GLU A 29 8.47 -17.08 -17.41
CA GLU A 29 9.26 -18.17 -17.98
C GLU A 29 10.59 -18.39 -17.25
N LYS A 30 11.19 -17.33 -16.67
CA LYS A 30 12.53 -17.36 -16.07
C LYS A 30 12.53 -17.25 -14.54
N ASP A 31 11.61 -16.44 -14.01
CA ASP A 31 11.63 -16.09 -12.60
C ASP A 31 10.94 -17.14 -11.73
N PHE A 32 11.56 -17.44 -10.60
CA PHE A 32 11.08 -18.42 -9.59
C PHE A 32 10.80 -19.84 -10.13
N LYS A 33 11.30 -20.21 -11.33
CA LYS A 33 11.12 -21.56 -11.91
C LYS A 33 12.02 -22.62 -11.28
N ARG A 34 13.20 -22.22 -10.81
CA ARG A 34 14.16 -23.16 -10.21
C ARG A 34 13.98 -23.17 -8.71
N THR A 35 14.05 -24.34 -8.09
CA THR A 35 14.13 -24.48 -6.63
C THR A 35 15.43 -23.82 -6.16
N ARG A 36 15.32 -22.63 -5.59
CA ARG A 36 16.44 -21.87 -5.03
C ARG A 36 16.16 -21.57 -3.55
N LYS A 37 17.16 -21.03 -2.86
CA LYS A 37 17.07 -20.63 -1.44
C LYS A 37 15.94 -19.62 -1.13
N LEU A 38 15.45 -18.86 -2.12
CA LEU A 38 14.39 -17.86 -1.99
C LEU A 38 13.22 -18.21 -2.89
N THR A 39 12.06 -18.45 -2.29
CA THR A 39 10.79 -18.57 -3.00
C THR A 39 10.15 -17.21 -3.21
N PHE A 40 9.10 -17.13 -4.02
CA PHE A 40 8.31 -15.91 -4.20
C PHE A 40 7.72 -15.44 -2.85
N SER A 41 7.15 -16.35 -2.07
CA SER A 41 6.58 -16.06 -0.74
C SER A 41 7.63 -15.51 0.22
N ASP A 42 8.85 -16.09 0.23
CA ASP A 42 9.94 -15.60 1.07
C ASP A 42 10.31 -14.16 0.75
N VAL A 43 10.37 -13.81 -0.53
CA VAL A 43 10.70 -12.44 -0.96
C VAL A 43 9.60 -11.44 -0.59
N ILE A 44 8.32 -11.83 -0.70
CA ILE A 44 7.20 -11.02 -0.21
C ILE A 44 7.34 -10.78 1.30
N MET A 45 7.51 -11.85 2.08
CA MET A 45 7.64 -11.76 3.55
C MET A 45 8.85 -10.92 3.97
N TYR A 46 9.99 -11.10 3.31
CA TYR A 46 11.15 -10.26 3.51
C TYR A 46 10.86 -8.78 3.25
N THR A 47 10.20 -8.48 2.13
CA THR A 47 9.94 -7.09 1.73
C THR A 47 9.01 -6.38 2.72
N ILE A 48 8.01 -7.07 3.23
CA ILE A 48 7.07 -6.54 4.23
C ILE A 48 7.74 -6.40 5.60
N GLY A 49 8.59 -7.36 5.99
CA GLY A 49 9.25 -7.39 7.30
C GLY A 49 10.55 -6.58 7.39
N ASN A 50 10.94 -5.86 6.33
CA ASN A 50 12.19 -5.10 6.30
C ASN A 50 12.19 -3.96 7.32
N THR A 51 13.21 -3.92 8.19
CA THR A 51 13.35 -2.97 9.30
C THR A 51 14.20 -1.74 8.96
N ARG A 52 14.57 -1.54 7.69
CA ARG A 52 15.47 -0.46 7.21
C ARG A 52 16.90 -0.53 7.76
N SER A 53 17.32 -1.68 8.23
CA SER A 53 18.73 -1.93 8.58
C SER A 53 19.59 -2.05 7.31
N PRO A 54 20.93 -1.98 7.42
CA PRO A 54 21.80 -2.27 6.28
C PRO A 54 21.47 -3.61 5.64
N LEU A 55 21.49 -3.65 4.31
CA LEU A 55 21.00 -4.78 3.51
C LEU A 55 21.63 -6.14 3.89
N GLU A 56 22.92 -6.17 4.16
CA GLU A 56 23.61 -7.42 4.57
C GLU A 56 23.15 -7.91 5.95
N LEU A 57 22.89 -6.99 6.88
CA LEU A 57 22.36 -7.35 8.19
C LEU A 57 20.92 -7.89 8.08
N GLU A 58 20.10 -7.29 7.23
CA GLU A 58 18.75 -7.79 6.92
C GLU A 58 18.81 -9.17 6.28
N ALA A 59 19.75 -9.38 5.35
CA ALA A 59 19.95 -10.67 4.69
C ALA A 59 20.35 -11.77 5.69
N GLN A 60 21.26 -11.48 6.60
CA GLN A 60 21.66 -12.41 7.65
C GLN A 60 20.51 -12.75 8.61
N ARG A 61 19.72 -11.76 9.03
CA ARG A 61 18.54 -11.98 9.88
C ARG A 61 17.50 -12.85 9.17
N PHE A 62 17.27 -12.57 7.91
CA PHE A 62 16.31 -13.32 7.10
C PHE A 62 16.78 -14.76 6.82
N SER A 63 18.06 -14.97 6.57
CA SER A 63 18.65 -16.33 6.45
C SER A 63 18.43 -17.17 7.72
N LYS A 64 18.62 -16.58 8.89
CA LYS A 64 18.33 -17.24 10.18
C LYS A 64 16.85 -17.57 10.35
N TYR A 65 15.96 -16.68 9.91
CA TYR A 65 14.52 -16.91 9.96
C TYR A 65 14.11 -18.09 9.07
N LEU A 66 14.69 -18.20 7.88
CA LEU A 66 14.42 -19.31 6.94
C LEU A 66 15.11 -20.63 7.32
N THR A 67 15.96 -20.63 8.35
CA THR A 67 16.85 -21.78 8.65
C THR A 67 17.65 -22.26 7.44
N ALA A 68 17.96 -21.32 6.54
CA ALA A 68 18.63 -21.55 5.28
C ALA A 68 20.12 -21.24 5.38
N ASP A 69 20.87 -21.71 4.41
CA ASP A 69 22.23 -21.21 4.18
C ASP A 69 22.25 -19.69 3.98
N GLU A 70 23.38 -19.09 4.19
CA GLU A 70 23.56 -17.66 4.09
C GLU A 70 23.08 -17.08 2.75
N ILE A 71 22.22 -16.07 2.83
CA ILE A 71 21.68 -15.33 1.69
C ILE A 71 22.34 -13.97 1.67
N SER A 72 22.94 -13.58 0.56
CA SER A 72 23.53 -12.25 0.42
C SER A 72 22.48 -11.18 0.12
N GLY A 73 22.75 -9.94 0.54
CA GLY A 73 21.91 -8.79 0.20
C GLY A 73 21.70 -8.61 -1.30
N ALA A 74 22.75 -8.87 -2.09
CA ALA A 74 22.65 -8.83 -3.56
C ALA A 74 21.65 -9.86 -4.11
N ALA A 75 21.57 -11.05 -3.53
CA ALA A 75 20.59 -12.08 -3.92
C ALA A 75 19.17 -11.64 -3.60
N LEU A 76 18.94 -11.04 -2.42
CA LEU A 76 17.65 -10.46 -2.04
C LEU A 76 17.22 -9.32 -2.97
N CYS A 77 18.12 -8.39 -3.29
CA CYS A 77 17.83 -7.32 -4.25
C CYS A 77 17.40 -7.86 -5.62
N LYS A 78 18.17 -8.82 -6.17
CA LYS A 78 17.83 -9.46 -7.44
C LYS A 78 16.51 -10.23 -7.38
N ALA A 79 16.19 -10.88 -6.27
CA ALA A 79 14.94 -11.58 -6.11
C ALA A 79 13.74 -10.62 -6.03
N ARG A 80 13.85 -9.48 -5.32
CA ARG A 80 12.82 -8.43 -5.28
C ARG A 80 12.48 -7.86 -6.65
N GLN A 81 13.48 -7.66 -7.51
CA GLN A 81 13.28 -7.14 -8.87
C GLN A 81 12.42 -8.04 -9.76
N LYS A 82 12.21 -9.30 -9.39
CA LYS A 82 11.41 -10.28 -10.12
C LYS A 82 9.92 -10.21 -9.79
N ILE A 83 9.56 -9.46 -8.77
CA ILE A 83 8.18 -9.29 -8.32
C ILE A 83 7.64 -7.95 -8.83
N LYS A 84 6.42 -7.94 -9.37
CA LYS A 84 5.71 -6.71 -9.72
C LYS A 84 5.23 -6.03 -8.45
N TYR A 85 5.25 -4.70 -8.41
CA TYR A 85 4.74 -3.93 -7.27
C TYR A 85 3.25 -4.17 -7.00
N THR A 86 2.49 -4.52 -8.04
CA THR A 86 1.06 -4.87 -7.95
C THR A 86 0.76 -6.05 -7.01
N ALA A 87 1.76 -6.87 -6.68
CA ALA A 87 1.62 -7.88 -5.64
C ALA A 87 1.31 -7.26 -4.27
N PHE A 88 2.00 -6.18 -3.95
CA PHE A 88 1.83 -5.49 -2.66
C PHE A 88 0.53 -4.69 -2.61
N GLU A 89 0.09 -4.13 -3.74
CA GLU A 89 -1.22 -3.49 -3.86
C GLU A 89 -2.34 -4.49 -3.58
N GLU A 90 -2.34 -5.64 -4.26
CA GLU A 90 -3.37 -6.66 -4.09
C GLU A 90 -3.34 -7.29 -2.68
N LEU A 91 -2.15 -7.55 -2.12
CA LEU A 91 -2.00 -8.00 -0.73
C LEU A 91 -2.60 -7.00 0.25
N PHE A 92 -2.34 -5.71 0.07
CA PHE A 92 -2.88 -4.65 0.90
C PHE A 92 -4.41 -4.60 0.79
N GLU A 93 -4.96 -4.55 -0.43
CA GLU A 93 -6.41 -4.44 -0.66
C GLU A 93 -7.17 -5.64 -0.08
N GLN A 94 -6.71 -6.87 -0.33
CA GLN A 94 -7.36 -8.06 0.19
C GLN A 94 -7.23 -8.18 1.73
N THR A 95 -6.11 -7.74 2.28
CA THR A 95 -5.92 -7.73 3.73
C THR A 95 -6.84 -6.69 4.38
N ALA A 96 -6.92 -5.48 3.82
CA ALA A 96 -7.82 -4.44 4.29
C ALA A 96 -9.29 -4.84 4.18
N ALA A 97 -9.69 -5.47 3.06
CA ALA A 97 -11.06 -5.94 2.85
C ALA A 97 -11.48 -7.02 3.88
N SER A 98 -10.55 -7.89 4.27
CA SER A 98 -10.80 -8.98 5.24
C SER A 98 -10.71 -8.58 6.70
N ALA A 99 -10.34 -7.34 6.98
CA ALA A 99 -10.18 -6.86 8.35
C ALA A 99 -11.51 -6.73 9.08
N PRO A 100 -11.54 -6.94 10.40
CA PRO A 100 -12.71 -6.63 11.22
C PRO A 100 -13.07 -5.16 11.10
N LYS A 101 -14.38 -4.86 10.94
CA LYS A 101 -14.94 -3.51 10.81
C LYS A 101 -16.11 -3.32 11.77
N ASP A 102 -16.00 -3.91 12.94
CA ASP A 102 -17.06 -3.98 13.93
C ASP A 102 -17.15 -2.73 14.82
N LYS A 103 -16.06 -1.98 14.95
CA LYS A 103 -16.05 -0.75 15.74
C LYS A 103 -16.61 0.42 14.94
N ARG A 104 -17.63 1.10 15.51
CA ARG A 104 -18.34 2.21 14.87
C ARG A 104 -18.58 3.35 15.84
N PHE A 105 -18.65 4.56 15.32
CA PHE A 105 -19.05 5.76 16.04
C PHE A 105 -20.52 6.08 15.73
N HIS A 106 -21.42 5.86 16.67
CA HIS A 106 -22.87 6.02 16.46
C HIS A 106 -23.40 5.33 15.18
N GLY A 107 -22.89 4.15 14.86
CA GLY A 107 -23.26 3.38 13.67
C GLY A 107 -22.48 3.71 12.39
N TYR A 108 -21.58 4.70 12.42
CA TYR A 108 -20.76 5.13 11.29
C TYR A 108 -19.33 4.59 11.39
N HIS A 109 -18.74 4.27 10.25
CA HIS A 109 -17.29 4.18 10.15
C HIS A 109 -16.66 5.57 10.20
N LEU A 110 -15.52 5.69 10.84
CA LEU A 110 -14.82 6.96 11.00
C LEU A 110 -13.49 6.91 10.24
N TYR A 111 -13.46 7.54 9.07
CA TYR A 111 -12.32 7.52 8.16
C TYR A 111 -11.55 8.84 8.19
N ALA A 112 -10.24 8.76 8.45
CA ALA A 112 -9.34 9.89 8.26
C ALA A 112 -8.65 9.77 6.90
N VAL A 113 -8.54 10.89 6.20
CA VAL A 113 -7.78 10.99 4.94
C VAL A 113 -6.59 11.90 5.17
N ASP A 114 -5.42 11.39 4.84
CA ASP A 114 -4.18 12.16 4.94
C ASP A 114 -3.32 11.96 3.69
N GLY A 115 -2.61 13.03 3.32
CA GLY A 115 -1.69 13.06 2.21
C GLY A 115 -0.23 13.08 2.66
N MET A 116 0.62 12.43 1.90
CA MET A 116 2.07 12.52 2.08
C MET A 116 2.78 12.77 0.75
N LYS A 117 3.87 13.52 0.82
CA LYS A 117 4.79 13.72 -0.29
C LYS A 117 6.13 13.05 0.03
N GLY A 118 6.67 12.34 -0.94
CA GLY A 118 7.99 11.73 -0.82
C GLY A 118 8.87 12.00 -2.03
N GLU A 119 10.17 11.88 -1.85
CA GLU A 119 11.14 12.01 -2.93
C GLU A 119 11.47 10.66 -3.55
N LEU A 120 11.61 10.63 -4.87
CA LEU A 120 12.12 9.49 -5.61
C LEU A 120 13.64 9.61 -5.80
N PRO A 121 14.35 8.51 -6.06
CA PRO A 121 15.77 8.57 -6.40
C PRO A 121 16.05 9.46 -7.60
N LYS A 122 17.10 10.29 -7.54
CA LYS A 122 17.54 11.17 -8.63
C LYS A 122 18.29 10.37 -9.69
N THR A 123 17.57 9.56 -10.47
CA THR A 123 18.13 8.93 -11.66
C THR A 123 17.73 9.73 -12.90
N PRO A 124 18.53 9.71 -13.98
CA PRO A 124 18.17 10.39 -15.23
C PRO A 124 16.79 9.98 -15.74
N GLU A 125 16.47 8.68 -15.66
CA GLU A 125 15.19 8.12 -16.09
C GLU A 125 14.00 8.69 -15.30
N LEU A 126 14.08 8.67 -13.97
CA LEU A 126 13.01 9.17 -13.12
C LEU A 126 12.89 10.70 -13.19
N SER A 127 14.01 11.43 -13.32
CA SER A 127 14.00 12.87 -13.49
C SER A 127 13.36 13.26 -14.81
N THR A 128 13.68 12.59 -15.92
CA THR A 128 13.04 12.84 -17.22
C THR A 128 11.54 12.55 -17.20
N LYS A 129 11.13 11.50 -16.47
CA LYS A 129 9.74 11.07 -16.46
C LYS A 129 8.83 11.87 -15.51
N TYR A 130 9.37 12.35 -14.39
CA TYR A 130 8.56 12.94 -13.31
C TYR A 130 8.97 14.37 -12.90
N CYS A 131 9.98 14.95 -13.54
CA CYS A 131 10.29 16.36 -13.46
C CYS A 131 9.90 17.06 -14.77
N GLU A 132 8.68 17.55 -14.84
CA GLU A 132 8.12 18.17 -16.06
C GLU A 132 8.63 19.59 -16.29
N THR A 133 9.29 20.21 -15.33
CA THR A 133 9.77 21.58 -15.41
C THR A 133 11.24 21.71 -15.01
N GLU A 134 11.95 22.67 -15.57
CA GLU A 134 13.34 22.99 -15.18
C GLU A 134 13.52 23.33 -13.69
N LYS A 135 12.45 23.77 -13.03
CA LYS A 135 12.44 24.08 -11.59
C LYS A 135 12.35 22.81 -10.72
N CYS A 136 11.98 21.68 -11.29
CA CYS A 136 11.91 20.42 -10.59
C CYS A 136 13.32 19.85 -10.35
N LYS A 137 13.81 19.98 -9.12
CA LYS A 137 15.16 19.51 -8.75
C LYS A 137 15.19 18.04 -8.35
N THR A 138 14.06 17.48 -7.98
CA THR A 138 13.94 16.10 -7.47
C THR A 138 12.59 15.52 -7.88
N PRO A 139 12.55 14.35 -8.53
CA PRO A 139 11.30 13.68 -8.81
C PRO A 139 10.63 13.28 -7.50
N VAL A 140 9.31 13.44 -7.44
CA VAL A 140 8.51 13.25 -6.24
C VAL A 140 7.36 12.28 -6.49
N PHE A 141 6.78 11.77 -5.42
CA PHE A 141 5.47 11.12 -5.45
C PHE A 141 4.57 11.72 -4.37
N HIS A 142 3.28 11.67 -4.61
CA HIS A 142 2.24 11.96 -3.64
C HIS A 142 1.50 10.67 -3.33
N ALA A 143 1.16 10.46 -2.07
CA ALA A 143 0.30 9.38 -1.64
C ALA A 143 -0.82 9.94 -0.80
N VAL A 144 -2.04 9.46 -1.03
CA VAL A 144 -3.20 9.74 -0.17
C VAL A 144 -3.69 8.42 0.38
N SER A 145 -3.92 8.38 1.67
CA SER A 145 -4.35 7.17 2.38
C SER A 145 -5.60 7.43 3.20
N THR A 146 -6.46 6.44 3.26
CA THR A 146 -7.64 6.41 4.13
C THR A 146 -7.40 5.45 5.27
N PHE A 147 -7.58 5.93 6.49
CA PHE A 147 -7.38 5.20 7.73
C PHE A 147 -8.70 5.08 8.50
N ASP A 148 -9.10 3.87 8.85
CA ASP A 148 -10.21 3.62 9.76
C ASP A 148 -9.74 3.82 11.20
N ILE A 149 -10.19 4.92 11.82
CA ILE A 149 -9.70 5.38 13.13
C ILE A 149 -10.05 4.39 14.23
N LEU A 150 -11.27 3.85 14.20
CA LEU A 150 -11.75 2.98 15.26
C LEU A 150 -11.22 1.56 15.15
N ASN A 151 -11.06 1.08 13.93
CA ASN A 151 -10.50 -0.25 13.66
C ASN A 151 -8.96 -0.24 13.50
N GLU A 152 -8.33 0.95 13.61
CA GLU A 152 -6.88 1.16 13.63
C GLU A 152 -6.16 0.57 12.42
N MET A 153 -6.70 0.82 11.21
CA MET A 153 -6.10 0.26 10.00
C MET A 153 -6.25 1.13 8.76
N PHE A 154 -5.28 1.05 7.88
CA PHE A 154 -5.43 1.61 6.54
C PHE A 154 -6.37 0.74 5.71
N ILE A 155 -7.32 1.38 5.04
CA ILE A 155 -8.31 0.69 4.19
C ILE A 155 -8.02 0.88 2.71
N ARG A 156 -7.39 1.99 2.32
CA ARG A 156 -6.98 2.27 0.96
C ARG A 156 -5.83 3.27 0.90
N SER A 157 -4.98 3.11 -0.10
CA SER A 157 -3.91 4.07 -0.40
C SER A 157 -3.78 4.23 -1.91
N LYS A 158 -3.53 5.46 -2.36
CA LYS A 158 -3.33 5.78 -3.77
C LYS A 158 -2.06 6.59 -3.94
N PHE A 159 -1.26 6.19 -4.93
CA PHE A 159 0.00 6.83 -5.25
C PHE A 159 -0.11 7.55 -6.59
N HIS A 160 0.49 8.73 -6.68
CA HIS A 160 0.71 9.46 -7.92
C HIS A 160 2.18 9.85 -8.00
N PHE A 161 2.82 9.52 -9.12
CA PHE A 161 4.21 9.89 -9.37
C PHE A 161 4.26 11.18 -10.17
N GLY A 162 5.10 12.12 -9.73
CA GLY A 162 5.15 13.49 -10.23
C GLY A 162 4.36 14.46 -9.35
N ILE A 163 4.15 15.68 -9.87
CA ILE A 163 3.38 16.72 -9.19
C ILE A 163 1.89 16.39 -9.28
N ALA A 164 1.19 16.45 -8.17
CA ALA A 164 -0.26 16.25 -8.10
C ALA A 164 -0.91 17.18 -7.09
N ASP A 165 -2.19 17.47 -7.30
CA ASP A 165 -3.02 18.12 -6.29
C ASP A 165 -3.54 17.04 -5.32
N GLU A 166 -3.16 17.14 -4.06
CA GLU A 166 -3.57 16.21 -3.00
C GLU A 166 -5.09 16.19 -2.82
N ARG A 167 -5.78 17.30 -3.08
CA ARG A 167 -7.25 17.39 -3.00
C ARG A 167 -7.93 16.56 -4.08
N GLU A 168 -7.41 16.63 -5.31
CA GLU A 168 -7.90 15.83 -6.42
C GLU A 168 -7.67 14.33 -6.15
N LEU A 169 -6.51 13.98 -5.62
CA LEU A 169 -6.20 12.60 -5.22
C LEU A 169 -7.11 12.12 -4.10
N ALA A 170 -7.41 12.97 -3.10
CA ALA A 170 -8.33 12.65 -2.02
C ALA A 170 -9.77 12.45 -2.55
N GLY A 171 -10.24 13.29 -3.46
CA GLY A 171 -11.54 13.10 -4.11
C GLY A 171 -11.64 11.75 -4.81
N LYS A 172 -10.66 11.42 -5.65
CA LYS A 172 -10.57 10.10 -6.31
C LYS A 172 -10.49 8.92 -5.33
N MET A 173 -9.90 9.14 -4.15
CA MET A 173 -9.84 8.14 -3.09
C MET A 173 -11.21 7.90 -2.46
N ILE A 174 -11.95 8.97 -2.13
CA ILE A 174 -13.30 8.89 -1.57
C ILE A 174 -14.22 8.16 -2.55
N ASP A 175 -14.20 8.55 -3.83
CA ASP A 175 -14.98 7.90 -4.88
C ASP A 175 -14.66 6.40 -4.98
N ALA A 176 -13.37 6.04 -4.91
CA ALA A 176 -12.93 4.66 -4.95
C ALA A 176 -13.43 3.85 -3.74
N VAL A 177 -13.45 4.43 -2.53
CA VAL A 177 -14.00 3.77 -1.34
C VAL A 177 -15.52 3.69 -1.41
N ALA A 178 -16.19 4.75 -1.86
CA ALA A 178 -17.65 4.79 -1.98
C ALA A 178 -18.19 3.77 -3.02
N GLN A 179 -17.40 3.43 -4.03
CA GLN A 179 -17.76 2.44 -5.06
C GLN A 179 -17.28 1.02 -4.72
N ASP A 180 -16.45 0.86 -3.72
CA ASP A 180 -15.89 -0.43 -3.33
C ASP A 180 -16.95 -1.32 -2.70
N VAL A 181 -17.08 -2.53 -3.21
CA VAL A 181 -18.07 -3.52 -2.76
C VAL A 181 -18.03 -3.80 -1.25
N TYR A 182 -16.89 -3.60 -0.61
CA TYR A 182 -16.71 -3.82 0.83
C TYR A 182 -17.11 -2.61 1.70
N TYR A 183 -17.30 -1.43 1.12
CA TYR A 183 -17.49 -0.18 1.87
C TYR A 183 -18.69 0.65 1.39
N LYS A 184 -19.21 0.43 0.17
CA LYS A 184 -20.19 1.30 -0.52
C LYS A 184 -21.52 1.47 0.22
N ASP A 185 -21.98 0.43 0.91
CA ASP A 185 -23.30 0.43 1.56
C ASP A 185 -23.21 0.75 3.08
N GLU A 186 -22.02 1.12 3.55
CA GLU A 186 -21.77 1.37 4.95
C GLU A 186 -21.82 2.87 5.29
N PRO A 187 -22.52 3.30 6.34
CA PRO A 187 -22.50 4.69 6.79
C PRO A 187 -21.07 5.14 7.17
N GLN A 188 -20.64 6.29 6.66
CA GLN A 188 -19.27 6.76 6.78
C GLN A 188 -19.21 8.22 7.20
N ILE A 189 -18.25 8.57 8.07
CA ILE A 189 -17.86 9.95 8.39
C ILE A 189 -16.41 10.12 7.96
N TRP A 190 -16.14 11.17 7.17
CA TRP A 190 -14.83 11.48 6.64
C TRP A 190 -14.21 12.66 7.38
N ILE A 191 -12.98 12.50 7.83
CA ILE A 191 -12.19 13.51 8.54
C ILE A 191 -11.00 13.88 7.67
N PHE A 192 -10.82 15.16 7.45
CA PHE A 192 -9.73 15.74 6.66
C PHE A 192 -8.93 16.73 7.50
N ASP A 193 -7.64 16.85 7.20
CA ASP A 193 -6.87 17.99 7.70
C ASP A 193 -7.36 19.30 7.09
N ARG A 194 -7.10 20.42 7.78
CA ARG A 194 -7.50 21.77 7.39
C ARG A 194 -6.98 22.22 6.02
N GLY A 195 -5.95 21.56 5.49
CA GLY A 195 -5.43 21.77 4.14
C GLY A 195 -6.29 21.24 3.00
N PHE A 196 -7.25 20.33 3.28
CA PHE A 196 -8.08 19.67 2.26
C PHE A 196 -9.38 20.38 1.85
N PRO A 197 -9.95 21.39 2.56
CA PRO A 197 -11.24 21.95 2.18
C PRO A 197 -11.22 22.51 0.75
N SER A 198 -12.06 21.94 -0.09
CA SER A 198 -12.38 22.44 -1.44
C SER A 198 -13.88 22.45 -1.63
N LEU A 199 -14.39 23.27 -2.56
CA LEU A 199 -15.83 23.30 -2.89
C LEU A 199 -16.34 21.93 -3.30
N SER A 200 -15.53 21.16 -4.03
CA SER A 200 -15.88 19.78 -4.44
C SER A 200 -15.96 18.83 -3.24
N SER A 201 -15.06 18.93 -2.28
CA SER A 201 -15.11 18.10 -1.05
C SER A 201 -16.35 18.44 -0.20
N VAL A 202 -16.69 19.74 -0.11
CA VAL A 202 -17.89 20.19 0.61
C VAL A 202 -19.16 19.71 -0.09
N SER A 203 -19.26 19.83 -1.42
CA SER A 203 -20.40 19.34 -2.18
C SER A 203 -20.62 17.83 -2.02
N TYR A 204 -19.55 17.05 -2.02
CA TYR A 204 -19.63 15.61 -1.80
C TYR A 204 -20.17 15.26 -0.41
N THR A 205 -19.68 15.93 0.64
CA THR A 205 -20.14 15.71 2.02
C THR A 205 -21.59 16.14 2.22
N HIS A 206 -22.06 17.20 1.53
CA HIS A 206 -23.47 17.65 1.60
C HIS A 206 -24.44 16.75 0.85
N LEU A 207 -24.01 16.08 -0.21
CA LEU A 207 -24.89 15.23 -1.03
C LEU A 207 -24.99 13.78 -0.51
N THR A 208 -24.00 13.32 0.26
CA THR A 208 -23.90 11.90 0.67
C THR A 208 -23.96 11.68 2.18
N LEU A 209 -23.87 12.71 2.99
CA LEU A 209 -23.84 12.59 4.45
C LEU A 209 -24.85 13.52 5.11
N PRO A 210 -25.58 13.06 6.16
CA PRO A 210 -26.28 13.97 7.03
C PRO A 210 -25.25 14.88 7.70
N THR A 211 -25.29 16.16 7.33
CA THR A 211 -24.33 17.16 7.80
C THR A 211 -24.44 17.36 9.30
N ILE A 212 -23.44 16.98 10.06
CA ILE A 212 -23.20 17.51 11.39
C ILE A 212 -22.03 18.47 11.26
N LEU A 213 -22.34 19.71 10.87
CA LEU A 213 -21.44 20.84 11.01
C LEU A 213 -21.75 21.51 12.34
N ARG A 214 -20.80 21.51 13.25
CA ARG A 214 -20.61 22.53 14.27
C ARG A 214 -19.18 22.97 14.31
#